data_daf4131eafc2b5426dcdb7cbb04f3b22
#
_entry.id   daf4131eafc2b5426dcdb7cbb04f3b22
#
_cell.length_a   1.000
_cell.length_b   1.000
_cell.length_c   1.000
_cell.angle_alpha   90.00
_cell.angle_beta   90.00
_cell.angle_gamma   90.00
#
_symmetry.space_group_name_H-M   'P 1'
#
loop_
_entity.id
_entity.type
_entity.pdbx_description
1 polymer ?
#
loop_
_entity_poly.entity_id
_entity_poly.type
_entity_poly.pdbx_seq_one_letter_code
_entity_poly.pdbx_strand_id
1 'polypeptide(L)'
;KCDAQYADKTIILTNHIVPYPNAPFGIPSTDVDYVVEVENIGDPAGIMSGATRFTKNPKELTIAETAASVIAASGVFKDGFSIQMGSGGASLAVARFLRERMLEQNITASYALGGITGSIVDLHEEGLIKKILDVQSFDLRAAESLKNNRFHQQISASYYASPADPGCAVNLLDAVVLSALEVDTGFNVNVLTGSDGVIRGAIGGHPDTAWGASLAVIVCPLVRGRIPCVVPKVNTRVTPGKTVDVVVTDYGVAVNPRRWKLRQRLLDAGIQLRTIEELQQMAQKIVGVPEPIRYTDKVVGVVTYRDGSVMDLIHQVAD
;
A
#
# COMPACT_ATOMS: atom_id res chain seq x y z
N LYS A 1 -16.76 6.57 -5.61
CA LYS A 1 -18.05 5.85 -5.70
C LYS A 1 -18.65 5.63 -4.32
N CYS A 2 -17.94 5.05 -3.37
CA CYS A 2 -18.46 4.83 -2.02
C CYS A 2 -18.83 6.16 -1.33
N ASP A 3 -18.04 7.20 -1.50
CA ASP A 3 -18.34 8.53 -0.98
C ASP A 3 -19.70 9.05 -1.48
N ALA A 4 -19.97 8.92 -2.79
CA ALA A 4 -21.25 9.28 -3.37
C ALA A 4 -22.44 8.45 -2.84
N GLN A 5 -22.20 7.16 -2.51
CA GLN A 5 -23.25 6.28 -1.96
C GLN A 5 -23.64 6.63 -0.52
N TYR A 6 -22.72 7.22 0.25
CA TYR A 6 -22.91 7.46 1.69
C TYR A 6 -22.94 8.95 2.06
N ALA A 7 -22.69 9.85 1.10
CA ALA A 7 -22.83 11.29 1.33
C ALA A 7 -24.30 11.70 1.35
N ASP A 8 -24.65 12.66 2.20
CA ASP A 8 -26.00 13.25 2.24
C ASP A 8 -26.36 13.98 0.95
N LYS A 9 -25.33 14.54 0.27
CA LYS A 9 -25.43 15.23 -1.02
C LYS A 9 -24.21 14.97 -1.87
N THR A 10 -24.45 14.65 -3.13
CA THR A 10 -23.40 14.45 -4.14
C THR A 10 -23.54 15.50 -5.24
N ILE A 11 -22.50 16.32 -5.40
CA ILE A 11 -22.39 17.36 -6.43
C ILE A 11 -21.26 17.02 -7.37
N ILE A 12 -21.55 16.85 -8.64
CA ILE A 12 -20.54 16.62 -9.70
C ILE A 12 -20.22 17.96 -10.38
N LEU A 13 -18.94 18.34 -10.31
CA LEU A 13 -18.40 19.42 -11.16
C LEU A 13 -17.78 18.80 -12.40
N THR A 14 -18.16 19.27 -13.57
CA THR A 14 -17.64 18.78 -14.85
C THR A 14 -17.50 19.93 -15.87
N ASN A 15 -16.52 19.81 -16.75
CA ASN A 15 -16.38 20.67 -17.94
C ASN A 15 -16.77 19.92 -19.22
N HIS A 16 -17.33 18.71 -19.09
CA HIS A 16 -17.72 17.90 -20.23
C HIS A 16 -18.95 17.06 -19.89
N ILE A 17 -20.09 17.43 -20.45
CA ILE A 17 -21.33 16.68 -20.35
C ILE A 17 -21.48 15.78 -21.58
N VAL A 18 -21.75 14.51 -21.34
CA VAL A 18 -21.96 13.51 -22.39
C VAL A 18 -23.43 13.08 -22.44
N PRO A 19 -23.92 12.56 -23.59
CA PRO A 19 -25.28 12.06 -23.71
C PRO A 19 -25.55 10.90 -22.73
N TYR A 20 -26.77 10.86 -22.21
CA TYR A 20 -27.26 9.76 -21.38
C TYR A 20 -28.01 8.74 -22.24
N PRO A 21 -27.91 7.41 -21.99
CA PRO A 21 -27.05 6.77 -21.01
C PRO A 21 -25.60 6.68 -21.49
N ASN A 22 -24.66 6.76 -20.54
CA ASN A 22 -23.23 6.57 -20.82
C ASN A 22 -22.68 5.45 -19.95
N ALA A 23 -22.04 4.46 -20.57
CA ALA A 23 -21.46 3.32 -19.89
C ALA A 23 -20.07 3.00 -20.46
N PRO A 24 -19.13 2.50 -19.62
CA PRO A 24 -19.27 2.27 -18.19
C PRO A 24 -19.28 3.57 -17.37
N PHE A 25 -19.85 3.53 -16.17
CA PHE A 25 -19.89 4.67 -15.26
C PHE A 25 -19.24 4.33 -13.91
N GLY A 26 -18.54 5.30 -13.32
CA GLY A 26 -17.94 5.14 -11.98
C GLY A 26 -18.94 5.40 -10.85
N ILE A 27 -19.80 6.42 -11.01
CA ILE A 27 -20.85 6.81 -10.06
C ILE A 27 -22.19 6.65 -10.77
N PRO A 28 -23.13 5.85 -10.22
CA PRO A 28 -24.48 5.74 -10.78
C PRO A 28 -25.21 7.09 -10.70
N SER A 29 -26.08 7.38 -11.68
CA SER A 29 -26.88 8.61 -11.66
C SER A 29 -27.82 8.70 -10.46
N THR A 30 -28.20 7.56 -9.89
CA THR A 30 -29.02 7.47 -8.66
C THR A 30 -28.30 7.99 -7.40
N ASP A 31 -26.98 8.07 -7.44
CA ASP A 31 -26.14 8.52 -6.33
C ASP A 31 -25.67 9.98 -6.53
N VAL A 32 -26.26 10.71 -7.48
CA VAL A 32 -25.90 12.10 -7.81
C VAL A 32 -27.10 13.02 -7.64
N ASP A 33 -26.97 14.06 -6.80
CA ASP A 33 -28.01 15.06 -6.59
C ASP A 33 -27.93 16.22 -7.60
N TYR A 34 -26.72 16.67 -7.91
CA TYR A 34 -26.50 17.85 -8.76
C TYR A 34 -25.33 17.62 -9.71
N VAL A 35 -25.49 18.13 -10.94
CA VAL A 35 -24.40 18.24 -11.93
C VAL A 35 -24.24 19.71 -12.27
N VAL A 36 -23.04 20.24 -12.13
CA VAL A 36 -22.70 21.64 -12.41
C VAL A 36 -21.62 21.66 -13.51
N GLU A 37 -21.98 22.25 -14.63
CA GLU A 37 -21.01 22.49 -15.72
C GLU A 37 -20.20 23.74 -15.40
N VAL A 38 -18.88 23.62 -15.45
CA VAL A 38 -17.92 24.70 -15.20
C VAL A 38 -16.84 24.68 -16.28
N GLU A 39 -16.26 25.83 -16.60
CA GLU A 39 -15.20 25.92 -17.62
C GLU A 39 -13.92 25.19 -17.22
N ASN A 40 -13.57 25.25 -15.93
CA ASN A 40 -12.36 24.65 -15.39
C ASN A 40 -12.65 23.96 -14.06
N ILE A 41 -12.32 22.66 -13.96
CA ILE A 41 -12.47 21.84 -12.75
C ILE A 41 -11.18 21.73 -11.91
N GLY A 42 -10.08 22.34 -12.36
CA GLY A 42 -8.79 22.34 -11.67
C GLY A 42 -7.61 22.10 -12.58
N ASP A 43 -6.42 22.05 -12.00
CA ASP A 43 -5.18 21.74 -12.71
C ASP A 43 -4.89 20.24 -12.65
N PRO A 44 -4.89 19.53 -13.80
CA PRO A 44 -4.58 18.10 -13.82
C PRO A 44 -3.14 17.78 -13.38
N ALA A 45 -2.21 18.73 -13.43
CA ALA A 45 -0.86 18.54 -12.90
C ALA A 45 -0.85 18.38 -11.37
N GLY A 46 -1.89 18.80 -10.67
CA GLY A 46 -2.07 18.60 -9.22
C GLY A 46 -2.16 17.13 -8.80
N ILE A 47 -2.48 16.20 -9.72
CA ILE A 47 -2.46 14.75 -9.44
C ILE A 47 -1.03 14.22 -9.19
N MET A 48 -0.01 14.94 -9.66
CA MET A 48 1.39 14.58 -9.48
C MET A 48 1.87 14.92 -8.07
N SER A 49 1.57 14.05 -7.11
CA SER A 49 2.16 14.19 -5.78
C SER A 49 3.64 13.77 -5.83
N GLY A 50 4.50 14.47 -5.04
CA GLY A 50 5.92 14.09 -4.91
C GLY A 50 6.14 12.68 -4.35
N ALA A 51 5.09 12.02 -3.83
CA ALA A 51 5.11 10.67 -3.30
C ALA A 51 5.29 9.58 -4.38
N THR A 52 4.98 9.86 -5.64
CA THR A 52 5.04 8.88 -6.75
C THR A 52 6.36 8.90 -7.53
N ARG A 53 7.41 9.51 -6.98
CA ARG A 53 8.73 9.55 -7.64
C ARG A 53 9.52 8.28 -7.38
N PHE A 54 10.15 7.74 -8.43
CA PHE A 54 11.17 6.70 -8.28
C PHE A 54 12.28 7.19 -7.37
N THR A 55 12.56 6.38 -6.36
CA THR A 55 13.68 6.68 -5.47
C THR A 55 15.01 6.48 -6.18
N LYS A 56 15.96 7.38 -5.89
CA LYS A 56 17.39 7.23 -6.20
C LYS A 56 18.21 6.94 -4.94
N ASN A 57 17.56 6.79 -3.81
CA ASN A 57 18.20 6.52 -2.53
C ASN A 57 18.73 5.07 -2.52
N PRO A 58 20.04 4.83 -2.38
CA PRO A 58 20.60 3.48 -2.39
C PRO A 58 19.98 2.55 -1.35
N LYS A 59 19.65 3.05 -0.16
CA LYS A 59 18.98 2.27 0.90
C LYS A 59 17.60 1.77 0.46
N GLU A 60 16.80 2.64 -0.13
CA GLU A 60 15.48 2.27 -0.62
C GLU A 60 15.55 1.32 -1.81
N LEU A 61 16.58 1.45 -2.66
CA LEU A 61 16.83 0.50 -3.76
C LEU A 61 17.22 -0.88 -3.22
N THR A 62 18.09 -0.95 -2.20
CA THR A 62 18.43 -2.21 -1.53
C THR A 62 17.20 -2.87 -0.91
N ILE A 63 16.34 -2.10 -0.22
CA ILE A 63 15.09 -2.60 0.33
C ILE A 63 14.20 -3.16 -0.78
N ALA A 64 14.04 -2.43 -1.88
CA ALA A 64 13.21 -2.82 -3.01
C ALA A 64 13.70 -4.10 -3.69
N GLU A 65 15.00 -4.23 -3.93
CA GLU A 65 15.62 -5.42 -4.50
C GLU A 65 15.45 -6.64 -3.58
N THR A 66 15.66 -6.44 -2.27
CA THR A 66 15.45 -7.48 -1.25
C THR A 66 13.99 -7.91 -1.20
N ALA A 67 13.05 -6.97 -1.24
CA ALA A 67 11.61 -7.28 -1.26
C ALA A 67 11.22 -8.07 -2.52
N ALA A 68 11.75 -7.70 -3.68
CA ALA A 68 11.54 -8.48 -4.91
C ALA A 68 12.12 -9.90 -4.80
N SER A 69 13.28 -10.06 -4.15
CA SER A 69 13.87 -11.38 -3.86
C SER A 69 13.01 -12.21 -2.91
N VAL A 70 12.45 -11.59 -1.87
CA VAL A 70 11.51 -12.23 -0.94
C VAL A 70 10.27 -12.72 -1.70
N ILE A 71 9.67 -11.89 -2.56
CA ILE A 71 8.50 -12.26 -3.36
C ILE A 71 8.85 -13.44 -4.27
N ALA A 72 9.97 -13.37 -4.98
CA ALA A 72 10.40 -14.43 -5.90
C ALA A 72 10.61 -15.77 -5.19
N ALA A 73 11.17 -15.78 -3.97
CA ALA A 73 11.43 -16.98 -3.19
C ALA A 73 10.21 -17.47 -2.37
N SER A 74 9.16 -16.68 -2.24
CA SER A 74 8.03 -16.97 -1.34
C SER A 74 7.16 -18.17 -1.76
N GLY A 75 7.14 -18.46 -3.07
CA GLY A 75 6.29 -19.47 -3.70
C GLY A 75 4.95 -18.92 -4.23
N VAL A 76 4.65 -17.62 -4.07
CA VAL A 76 3.52 -16.95 -4.73
C VAL A 76 3.90 -16.43 -6.12
N PHE A 77 5.18 -16.22 -6.39
CA PHE A 77 5.72 -15.71 -7.65
C PHE A 77 5.74 -16.81 -8.72
N LYS A 78 4.64 -16.92 -9.44
CA LYS A 78 4.41 -17.91 -10.51
C LYS A 78 3.59 -17.26 -11.62
N ASP A 79 3.55 -17.88 -12.81
CA ASP A 79 2.71 -17.34 -13.89
C ASP A 79 1.25 -17.22 -13.45
N GLY A 80 0.67 -16.06 -13.74
CA GLY A 80 -0.69 -15.71 -13.33
C GLY A 80 -0.81 -15.11 -11.91
N PHE A 81 0.28 -14.88 -11.16
CA PHE A 81 0.21 -14.21 -9.86
C PHE A 81 -0.40 -12.81 -9.95
N SER A 82 -0.86 -12.29 -8.83
CA SER A 82 -1.41 -10.93 -8.73
C SER A 82 -0.62 -10.11 -7.72
N ILE A 83 -0.56 -8.80 -7.94
CA ILE A 83 0.27 -7.92 -7.13
C ILE A 83 -0.37 -6.57 -6.86
N GLN A 84 -0.09 -6.04 -5.66
CA GLN A 84 -0.30 -4.64 -5.34
C GLN A 84 0.98 -4.04 -4.77
N MET A 85 1.29 -2.80 -5.18
CA MET A 85 2.40 -2.04 -4.65
C MET A 85 1.89 -0.75 -4.01
N GLY A 86 2.46 -0.41 -2.84
CA GLY A 86 2.18 0.87 -2.18
C GLY A 86 2.80 2.05 -2.95
N SER A 87 2.33 3.25 -2.67
CA SER A 87 2.78 4.51 -3.31
C SER A 87 4.13 5.05 -2.80
N GLY A 88 4.73 4.45 -1.77
CA GLY A 88 6.02 4.90 -1.22
C GLY A 88 7.21 4.56 -2.13
N GLY A 89 8.30 5.34 -2.04
CA GLY A 89 9.46 5.22 -2.94
C GLY A 89 10.07 3.82 -3.04
N ALA A 90 10.31 3.15 -1.91
CA ALA A 90 10.81 1.77 -1.89
C ALA A 90 9.79 0.79 -2.50
N SER A 91 8.49 0.91 -2.17
CA SER A 91 7.43 0.05 -2.72
C SER A 91 7.34 0.16 -4.24
N LEU A 92 7.43 1.39 -4.78
CA LEU A 92 7.42 1.62 -6.23
C LEU A 92 8.66 1.04 -6.92
N ALA A 93 9.83 1.14 -6.27
CA ALA A 93 11.07 0.59 -6.83
C ALA A 93 11.05 -0.94 -6.93
N VAL A 94 10.23 -1.64 -6.15
CA VAL A 94 10.04 -3.10 -6.25
C VAL A 94 9.58 -3.50 -7.65
N ALA A 95 8.75 -2.69 -8.31
CA ALA A 95 8.26 -2.94 -9.67
C ALA A 95 9.41 -3.19 -10.66
N ARG A 96 10.48 -2.38 -10.58
CA ARG A 96 11.66 -2.50 -11.44
C ARG A 96 12.35 -3.85 -11.25
N PHE A 97 12.61 -4.24 -10.00
CA PHE A 97 13.31 -5.49 -9.72
C PHE A 97 12.44 -6.72 -9.98
N LEU A 98 11.13 -6.62 -9.82
CA LEU A 98 10.21 -7.70 -10.22
C LEU A 98 10.14 -7.84 -11.74
N ARG A 99 10.18 -6.74 -12.51
CA ARG A 99 10.23 -6.76 -13.96
C ARG A 99 11.37 -7.65 -14.45
N GLU A 100 12.59 -7.43 -13.93
CA GLU A 100 13.77 -8.21 -14.30
C GLU A 100 13.52 -9.72 -14.06
N ARG A 101 13.00 -10.08 -12.90
CA ARG A 101 12.69 -11.47 -12.54
C ARG A 101 11.55 -12.08 -13.36
N MET A 102 10.53 -11.28 -13.69
CA MET A 102 9.43 -11.71 -14.55
C MET A 102 9.93 -12.06 -15.96
N LEU A 103 10.81 -11.23 -16.50
CA LEU A 103 11.44 -11.49 -17.80
C LEU A 103 12.34 -12.72 -17.76
N GLU A 104 13.21 -12.85 -16.76
CA GLU A 104 14.13 -13.99 -16.60
C GLU A 104 13.39 -15.33 -16.47
N GLN A 105 12.26 -15.35 -15.78
CA GLN A 105 11.49 -16.57 -15.49
C GLN A 105 10.28 -16.77 -16.40
N ASN A 106 10.08 -15.87 -17.37
CA ASN A 106 8.90 -15.87 -18.27
C ASN A 106 7.57 -15.93 -17.50
N ILE A 107 7.45 -15.07 -16.46
CA ILE A 107 6.27 -14.97 -15.59
C ILE A 107 5.49 -13.72 -15.98
N THR A 108 4.17 -13.87 -16.12
CA THR A 108 3.23 -12.77 -16.36
C THR A 108 2.21 -12.69 -15.22
N ALA A 109 2.01 -11.51 -14.65
CA ALA A 109 0.98 -11.30 -13.63
C ALA A 109 -0.42 -11.28 -14.25
N SER A 110 -1.38 -11.84 -13.54
CA SER A 110 -2.80 -11.82 -13.97
C SER A 110 -3.39 -10.42 -13.85
N TYR A 111 -3.12 -9.72 -12.75
CA TYR A 111 -3.52 -8.32 -12.56
C TYR A 111 -2.64 -7.59 -11.53
N ALA A 112 -2.60 -6.27 -11.70
CA ALA A 112 -2.19 -5.35 -10.65
C ALA A 112 -3.42 -4.69 -10.03
N LEU A 113 -3.39 -4.42 -8.72
CA LEU A 113 -4.52 -3.97 -7.93
C LEU A 113 -4.17 -2.70 -7.15
N GLY A 114 -5.14 -1.83 -6.93
CA GLY A 114 -5.07 -0.75 -5.94
C GLY A 114 -4.82 0.63 -6.54
N GLY A 115 -3.93 1.39 -5.92
CA GLY A 115 -3.47 2.67 -6.44
C GLY A 115 -2.45 2.46 -7.54
N ILE A 116 -2.72 3.01 -8.71
CA ILE A 116 -1.94 2.76 -9.93
C ILE A 116 -1.03 3.94 -10.25
N THR A 117 0.21 3.60 -10.60
CA THR A 117 1.23 4.54 -11.06
C THR A 117 1.70 4.21 -12.46
N GLY A 118 2.37 5.14 -13.11
CA GLY A 118 2.96 4.95 -14.43
C GLY A 118 3.87 3.72 -14.53
N SER A 119 4.59 3.36 -13.46
CA SER A 119 5.42 2.15 -13.45
C SER A 119 4.63 0.84 -13.56
N ILE A 120 3.42 0.78 -13.04
CA ILE A 120 2.52 -0.36 -13.24
C ILE A 120 1.98 -0.38 -14.67
N VAL A 121 1.68 0.79 -15.23
CA VAL A 121 1.27 0.93 -16.62
C VAL A 121 2.38 0.46 -17.57
N ASP A 122 3.63 0.83 -17.31
CA ASP A 122 4.78 0.40 -18.11
C ASP A 122 4.92 -1.13 -18.12
N LEU A 123 4.80 -1.80 -16.96
CA LEU A 123 4.79 -3.26 -16.88
C LEU A 123 3.63 -3.89 -17.66
N HIS A 124 2.47 -3.26 -17.65
CA HIS A 124 1.32 -3.73 -18.40
C HIS A 124 1.52 -3.58 -19.92
N GLU A 125 2.06 -2.45 -20.38
CA GLU A 125 2.35 -2.22 -21.80
C GLU A 125 3.46 -3.13 -22.35
N GLU A 126 4.39 -3.54 -21.48
CA GLU A 126 5.40 -4.58 -21.78
C GLU A 126 4.82 -5.99 -21.81
N GLY A 127 3.53 -6.18 -21.48
CA GLY A 127 2.87 -7.49 -21.46
C GLY A 127 3.15 -8.30 -20.20
N LEU A 128 3.82 -7.74 -19.20
CA LEU A 128 4.13 -8.41 -17.94
C LEU A 128 2.96 -8.43 -16.95
N ILE A 129 1.96 -7.57 -17.13
CA ILE A 129 0.72 -7.55 -16.36
C ILE A 129 -0.46 -7.57 -17.32
N LYS A 130 -1.37 -8.56 -17.20
CA LYS A 130 -2.50 -8.73 -18.13
C LYS A 130 -3.61 -7.70 -17.93
N LYS A 131 -3.89 -7.29 -16.70
CA LYS A 131 -4.98 -6.36 -16.35
C LYS A 131 -4.55 -5.42 -15.22
N ILE A 132 -5.14 -4.23 -15.21
CA ILE A 132 -5.02 -3.26 -14.12
C ILE A 132 -6.41 -3.03 -13.53
N LEU A 133 -6.54 -3.22 -12.21
CA LEU A 133 -7.73 -2.95 -11.43
C LEU A 133 -7.47 -1.72 -10.55
N ASP A 134 -7.86 -0.56 -11.06
CA ASP A 134 -7.53 0.76 -10.54
C ASP A 134 -8.61 1.29 -9.59
N VAL A 135 -8.28 1.41 -8.30
CA VAL A 135 -9.15 2.08 -7.33
C VAL A 135 -8.87 3.58 -7.28
N GLN A 136 -7.64 3.98 -7.62
CA GLN A 136 -7.21 5.37 -7.70
C GLN A 136 -5.95 5.52 -8.55
N SER A 137 -6.02 6.31 -9.63
CA SER A 137 -4.84 6.70 -10.41
C SER A 137 -4.01 7.72 -9.64
N PHE A 138 -2.70 7.48 -9.48
CA PHE A 138 -1.80 8.36 -8.70
C PHE A 138 -0.97 9.32 -9.54
N ASP A 139 -0.99 9.19 -10.86
CA ASP A 139 -0.30 10.09 -11.77
C ASP A 139 -1.02 10.21 -13.13
N LEU A 140 -0.59 11.19 -13.95
CA LEU A 140 -1.19 11.43 -15.27
C LEU A 140 -1.03 10.25 -16.22
N ARG A 141 0.05 9.48 -16.12
CA ARG A 141 0.30 8.30 -16.93
C ARG A 141 -0.73 7.21 -16.65
N ALA A 142 -1.05 6.98 -15.36
CA ALA A 142 -2.10 6.05 -14.97
C ALA A 142 -3.48 6.53 -15.44
N ALA A 143 -3.80 7.81 -15.27
CA ALA A 143 -5.06 8.38 -15.72
C ALA A 143 -5.23 8.30 -17.27
N GLU A 144 -4.17 8.54 -18.03
CA GLU A 144 -4.17 8.40 -19.48
C GLU A 144 -4.38 6.94 -19.91
N SER A 145 -3.69 6.01 -19.27
CA SER A 145 -3.87 4.57 -19.51
C SER A 145 -5.31 4.14 -19.19
N LEU A 146 -5.86 4.58 -18.05
CA LEU A 146 -7.25 4.29 -17.68
C LEU A 146 -8.23 4.75 -18.73
N LYS A 147 -8.00 5.92 -19.33
CA LYS A 147 -8.84 6.48 -20.41
C LYS A 147 -8.78 5.65 -21.70
N ASN A 148 -7.60 5.17 -22.08
CA ASN A 148 -7.33 4.67 -23.43
C ASN A 148 -7.21 3.14 -23.51
N ASN A 149 -7.05 2.43 -22.39
CA ASN A 149 -6.75 1.00 -22.36
C ASN A 149 -7.90 0.21 -21.73
N ARG A 150 -8.55 -0.64 -22.50
CA ARG A 150 -9.68 -1.49 -22.03
C ARG A 150 -9.31 -2.50 -20.96
N PHE A 151 -8.03 -2.84 -20.81
CA PHE A 151 -7.54 -3.76 -19.78
C PHE A 151 -7.11 -3.03 -18.49
N HIS A 152 -7.15 -1.70 -18.50
CA HIS A 152 -7.03 -0.84 -17.33
C HIS A 152 -8.43 -0.39 -16.92
N GLN A 153 -8.95 -0.92 -15.82
CA GLN A 153 -10.34 -0.76 -15.41
C GLN A 153 -10.45 -0.08 -14.06
N GLN A 154 -11.26 0.95 -13.98
CA GLN A 154 -11.65 1.55 -12.72
C GLN A 154 -12.52 0.58 -11.92
N ILE A 155 -12.21 0.40 -10.64
CA ILE A 155 -13.00 -0.40 -9.70
C ILE A 155 -13.48 0.45 -8.52
N SER A 156 -14.57 0.01 -7.88
CA SER A 156 -15.04 0.63 -6.64
C SER A 156 -14.20 0.19 -5.44
N ALA A 157 -14.16 1.01 -4.39
CA ALA A 157 -13.55 0.61 -3.12
C ALA A 157 -14.23 -0.63 -2.51
N SER A 158 -15.52 -0.83 -2.75
CA SER A 158 -16.23 -2.05 -2.33
C SER A 158 -15.70 -3.29 -3.03
N TYR A 159 -15.58 -3.27 -4.36
CA TYR A 159 -15.00 -4.39 -5.11
C TYR A 159 -13.51 -4.58 -4.78
N TYR A 160 -12.81 -3.48 -4.48
CA TYR A 160 -11.41 -3.54 -4.05
C TYR A 160 -11.24 -4.34 -2.78
N ALA A 161 -11.96 -3.99 -1.68
CA ALA A 161 -11.59 -4.47 -0.35
C ALA A 161 -12.74 -4.56 0.65
N SER A 162 -14.01 -4.52 0.25
CA SER A 162 -15.12 -4.57 1.22
C SER A 162 -15.12 -5.86 2.03
N PRO A 163 -15.13 -5.80 3.37
CA PRO A 163 -15.26 -7.00 4.19
C PRO A 163 -16.64 -7.69 4.05
N ALA A 164 -17.65 -6.96 3.56
CA ALA A 164 -18.98 -7.50 3.30
C ALA A 164 -19.10 -8.21 1.95
N ASP A 165 -18.07 -8.11 1.09
CA ASP A 165 -18.03 -8.74 -0.23
C ASP A 165 -16.94 -9.84 -0.26
N PRO A 166 -17.32 -11.13 -0.14
CA PRO A 166 -16.36 -12.23 -0.24
C PRO A 166 -15.62 -12.29 -1.58
N GLY A 167 -16.20 -11.73 -2.64
CA GLY A 167 -15.62 -11.64 -3.98
C GLY A 167 -14.73 -10.43 -4.20
N CYS A 168 -14.47 -9.61 -3.19
CA CYS A 168 -13.61 -8.44 -3.37
C CYS A 168 -12.19 -8.84 -3.76
N ALA A 169 -11.54 -7.97 -4.57
CA ALA A 169 -10.29 -8.29 -5.27
C ALA A 169 -9.13 -8.62 -4.33
N VAL A 170 -9.07 -8.02 -3.13
CA VAL A 170 -7.98 -8.29 -2.17
C VAL A 170 -7.98 -9.74 -1.68
N ASN A 171 -9.12 -10.43 -1.69
CA ASN A 171 -9.21 -11.83 -1.27
C ASN A 171 -8.54 -12.81 -2.27
N LEU A 172 -8.24 -12.34 -3.48
CA LEU A 172 -7.56 -13.09 -4.53
C LEU A 172 -6.15 -12.58 -4.79
N LEU A 173 -5.64 -11.68 -3.93
CA LEU A 173 -4.34 -11.06 -4.09
C LEU A 173 -3.23 -12.00 -3.62
N ASP A 174 -2.23 -12.26 -4.48
CA ASP A 174 -1.10 -13.13 -4.14
C ASP A 174 -0.06 -12.38 -3.33
N ALA A 175 0.35 -11.19 -3.74
CA ALA A 175 1.38 -10.42 -3.05
C ALA A 175 1.01 -8.94 -2.91
N VAL A 176 1.30 -8.37 -1.75
CA VAL A 176 1.24 -6.93 -1.52
C VAL A 176 2.54 -6.42 -0.92
N VAL A 177 3.01 -5.27 -1.40
CA VAL A 177 4.14 -4.53 -0.84
C VAL A 177 3.64 -3.22 -0.26
N LEU A 178 3.85 -3.02 1.01
CA LEU A 178 3.34 -1.89 1.77
C LEU A 178 4.48 -1.16 2.50
N SER A 179 4.46 0.16 2.48
CA SER A 179 5.42 0.97 3.23
C SER A 179 4.98 1.17 4.67
N ALA A 180 5.92 1.46 5.58
CA ALA A 180 5.64 1.77 6.97
C ALA A 180 6.37 3.03 7.44
N LEU A 181 5.74 3.76 8.38
CA LEU A 181 6.41 4.73 9.24
C LEU A 181 7.13 4.00 10.38
N GLU A 182 6.44 3.05 11.01
CA GLU A 182 6.96 2.21 12.09
C GLU A 182 6.42 0.79 11.98
N VAL A 183 7.22 -0.16 12.43
CA VAL A 183 6.83 -1.57 12.65
C VAL A 183 7.30 -1.98 14.04
N ASP A 184 6.46 -2.66 14.82
CA ASP A 184 6.88 -3.15 16.14
C ASP A 184 7.29 -4.64 16.14
N THR A 185 7.80 -5.09 17.29
CA THR A 185 8.22 -6.47 17.50
C THR A 185 7.06 -7.49 17.41
N GLY A 186 5.81 -7.04 17.49
CA GLY A 186 4.62 -7.83 17.18
C GLY A 186 4.19 -7.78 15.71
N PHE A 187 5.02 -7.20 14.83
CA PHE A 187 4.71 -6.97 13.40
C PHE A 187 3.54 -6.01 13.16
N ASN A 188 3.01 -5.31 14.17
CA ASN A 188 2.03 -4.27 13.95
C ASN A 188 2.66 -3.12 13.17
N VAL A 189 1.86 -2.46 12.32
CA VAL A 189 2.35 -1.40 11.44
C VAL A 189 1.62 -0.10 11.70
N ASN A 190 2.39 0.99 11.74
CA ASN A 190 1.92 2.37 11.73
C ASN A 190 2.27 3.03 10.40
N VAL A 191 1.27 3.60 9.75
CA VAL A 191 1.40 4.44 8.54
C VAL A 191 0.74 5.80 8.73
N LEU A 192 0.23 6.11 9.93
CA LEU A 192 -0.65 7.23 10.17
C LEU A 192 0.03 8.35 10.95
N THR A 193 0.63 8.04 12.11
CA THR A 193 1.24 9.03 12.98
C THR A 193 2.77 9.01 12.90
N GLY A 194 3.39 10.19 12.95
CA GLY A 194 4.83 10.34 13.07
C GLY A 194 5.35 9.95 14.47
N SER A 195 6.68 10.00 14.62
CA SER A 195 7.36 9.78 15.90
C SER A 195 7.05 10.84 16.98
N ASP A 196 6.40 11.91 16.59
CA ASP A 196 5.89 13.01 17.42
C ASP A 196 4.39 12.87 17.73
N GLY A 197 3.73 11.79 17.31
CA GLY A 197 2.31 11.54 17.50
C GLY A 197 1.38 12.30 16.54
N VAL A 198 1.93 13.17 15.70
CA VAL A 198 1.13 13.97 14.75
C VAL A 198 0.74 13.11 13.55
N ILE A 199 -0.50 13.24 13.08
CA ILE A 199 -0.99 12.58 11.87
C ILE A 199 -0.22 13.10 10.66
N ARG A 200 0.45 12.18 9.95
CA ARG A 200 1.32 12.48 8.80
C ARG A 200 0.93 11.73 7.53
N GLY A 201 0.12 10.70 7.66
CA GLY A 201 -0.25 9.83 6.57
C GLY A 201 -1.73 9.48 6.57
N ALA A 202 -2.07 8.52 5.75
CA ALA A 202 -3.42 7.97 5.64
C ALA A 202 -3.37 6.44 5.68
N ILE A 203 -4.43 5.84 6.20
CA ILE A 203 -4.56 4.38 6.33
C ILE A 203 -4.72 3.74 4.95
N GLY A 204 -5.62 4.30 4.10
CA GLY A 204 -5.96 3.72 2.80
C GLY A 204 -6.35 2.25 2.91
N GLY A 205 -5.99 1.48 1.92
CA GLY A 205 -6.22 0.02 1.88
C GLY A 205 -5.14 -0.83 2.57
N HIS A 206 -4.27 -0.24 3.37
CA HIS A 206 -3.12 -0.94 3.98
C HIS A 206 -3.54 -2.16 4.83
N PRO A 207 -4.46 -2.06 5.82
CA PRO A 207 -4.91 -3.21 6.60
C PRO A 207 -5.72 -4.21 5.78
N ASP A 208 -6.47 -3.76 4.78
CA ASP A 208 -7.31 -4.61 3.94
C ASP A 208 -6.47 -5.50 3.04
N THR A 209 -5.46 -4.93 2.38
CA THR A 209 -4.58 -5.68 1.48
C THR A 209 -3.63 -6.60 2.24
N ALA A 210 -3.15 -6.18 3.41
CA ALA A 210 -2.39 -7.06 4.30
C ALA A 210 -3.24 -8.24 4.81
N TRP A 211 -4.53 -8.06 4.99
CA TRP A 211 -5.45 -9.14 5.34
C TRP A 211 -5.68 -10.12 4.19
N GLY A 212 -5.98 -9.60 2.99
CA GLY A 212 -6.42 -10.42 1.86
C GLY A 212 -5.28 -11.12 1.13
N ALA A 213 -4.10 -10.50 1.06
CA ALA A 213 -2.97 -11.05 0.31
C ALA A 213 -2.43 -12.36 0.90
N SER A 214 -2.03 -13.27 0.02
CA SER A 214 -1.33 -14.51 0.41
C SER A 214 0.06 -14.24 0.99
N LEU A 215 0.68 -13.12 0.57
CA LEU A 215 1.96 -12.62 1.05
C LEU A 215 1.89 -11.11 1.27
N ALA A 216 2.00 -10.67 2.51
CA ALA A 216 2.10 -9.26 2.89
C ALA A 216 3.53 -8.89 3.29
N VAL A 217 4.19 -8.07 2.47
CA VAL A 217 5.57 -7.60 2.65
C VAL A 217 5.54 -6.13 3.06
N ILE A 218 6.06 -5.84 4.25
CA ILE A 218 6.27 -4.47 4.72
C ILE A 218 7.69 -4.04 4.37
N VAL A 219 7.83 -2.85 3.79
CA VAL A 219 9.14 -2.25 3.48
C VAL A 219 9.32 -0.93 4.22
N CYS A 220 10.41 -0.79 4.92
CA CYS A 220 10.82 0.46 5.56
C CYS A 220 12.34 0.47 5.78
N PRO A 221 13.01 1.64 5.82
CA PRO A 221 14.37 1.70 6.30
C PRO A 221 14.42 1.29 7.78
N LEU A 222 15.54 0.76 8.24
CA LEU A 222 15.71 0.47 9.67
C LEU A 222 15.58 1.73 10.51
N VAL A 223 16.16 2.83 10.01
CA VAL A 223 16.11 4.16 10.62
C VAL A 223 15.91 5.24 9.53
N ARG A 224 15.11 6.26 9.84
CA ARG A 224 14.86 7.40 8.98
C ARG A 224 15.44 8.66 9.63
N GLY A 225 16.62 9.09 9.18
CA GLY A 225 17.39 10.11 9.88
C GLY A 225 17.75 9.63 11.29
N ARG A 226 17.23 10.28 12.32
CA ARG A 226 17.43 9.93 13.74
C ARG A 226 16.20 9.22 14.37
N ILE A 227 15.28 8.73 13.54
CA ILE A 227 14.04 8.09 13.97
C ILE A 227 14.14 6.60 13.69
N PRO A 228 13.95 5.69 14.67
CA PRO A 228 13.85 4.27 14.43
C PRO A 228 12.54 3.94 13.71
N CYS A 229 12.59 3.05 12.70
CA CYS A 229 11.37 2.56 12.04
C CYS A 229 10.98 1.17 12.55
N VAL A 230 11.89 0.43 13.18
CA VAL A 230 11.57 -0.79 13.91
C VAL A 230 11.65 -0.49 15.40
N VAL A 231 10.49 -0.56 16.08
CA VAL A 231 10.28 -0.06 17.44
C VAL A 231 9.75 -1.18 18.37
N PRO A 232 9.84 -1.05 19.70
CA PRO A 232 9.23 -2.03 20.61
C PRO A 232 7.70 -2.11 20.49
N LYS A 233 7.05 -0.96 20.27
CA LYS A 233 5.60 -0.81 20.09
C LYS A 233 5.34 0.41 19.20
N VAL A 234 4.49 0.26 18.19
CA VAL A 234 4.09 1.37 17.32
C VAL A 234 3.26 2.42 18.07
N ASN A 235 3.41 3.69 17.68
CA ASN A 235 2.62 4.79 18.26
C ASN A 235 1.12 4.63 17.97
N THR A 236 0.78 4.20 16.77
CA THR A 236 -0.60 3.96 16.35
C THR A 236 -0.67 2.67 15.55
N ARG A 237 -1.47 1.72 15.98
CA ARG A 237 -1.67 0.47 15.27
C ARG A 237 -2.68 0.65 14.15
N VAL A 238 -2.21 0.55 12.90
CA VAL A 238 -3.02 0.66 11.69
C VAL A 238 -3.24 -0.70 11.04
N THR A 239 -2.20 -1.55 11.02
CA THR A 239 -2.28 -2.91 10.46
C THR A 239 -1.86 -3.91 11.52
N PRO A 240 -2.72 -4.89 11.85
CA PRO A 240 -2.40 -5.89 12.85
C PRO A 240 -1.26 -6.81 12.40
N GLY A 241 -0.31 -7.08 13.27
CA GLY A 241 0.84 -7.95 12.97
C GLY A 241 0.45 -9.36 12.53
N LYS A 242 -0.73 -9.85 12.92
CA LYS A 242 -1.24 -11.14 12.45
C LYS A 242 -1.46 -11.22 10.93
N THR A 243 -1.50 -10.09 10.22
CA THR A 243 -1.68 -10.02 8.77
C THR A 243 -0.40 -9.67 8.01
N VAL A 244 0.70 -9.43 8.71
CA VAL A 244 2.00 -9.13 8.14
C VAL A 244 2.86 -10.38 8.12
N ASP A 245 3.45 -10.71 6.99
CA ASP A 245 4.27 -11.92 6.82
C ASP A 245 5.76 -11.64 6.92
N VAL A 246 6.21 -10.55 6.31
CA VAL A 246 7.63 -10.20 6.21
C VAL A 246 7.84 -8.70 6.38
N VAL A 247 8.89 -8.33 7.08
CA VAL A 247 9.41 -6.95 7.16
C VAL A 247 10.78 -6.93 6.51
N VAL A 248 10.97 -6.05 5.52
CA VAL A 248 12.22 -5.86 4.79
C VAL A 248 12.79 -4.48 5.11
N THR A 249 14.02 -4.46 5.57
CA THR A 249 14.79 -3.24 5.85
C THR A 249 16.11 -3.25 5.09
N ASP A 250 16.83 -2.14 5.09
CA ASP A 250 18.20 -2.04 4.59
C ASP A 250 19.24 -2.79 5.45
N TYR A 251 18.82 -3.38 6.59
CA TYR A 251 19.68 -4.16 7.50
C TYR A 251 19.29 -5.64 7.60
N GLY A 252 18.25 -6.07 6.91
CA GLY A 252 17.84 -7.48 6.87
C GLY A 252 16.34 -7.67 6.77
N VAL A 253 15.96 -8.94 6.74
CA VAL A 253 14.58 -9.40 6.55
C VAL A 253 14.12 -10.14 7.80
N ALA A 254 12.99 -9.72 8.36
CA ALA A 254 12.32 -10.43 9.45
C ALA A 254 11.05 -11.12 8.93
N VAL A 255 10.91 -12.41 9.21
CA VAL A 255 9.73 -13.20 8.87
C VAL A 255 8.89 -13.40 10.11
N ASN A 256 7.59 -13.16 10.01
CA ASN A 256 6.68 -13.40 11.11
C ASN A 256 6.79 -14.86 11.58
N PRO A 257 6.98 -15.15 12.88
CA PRO A 257 7.19 -16.51 13.39
C PRO A 257 6.10 -17.51 12.99
N ARG A 258 4.88 -17.04 12.76
CA ARG A 258 3.75 -17.89 12.30
C ARG A 258 3.95 -18.41 10.87
N ARG A 259 4.81 -17.81 10.08
CA ARG A 259 5.08 -18.14 8.66
C ARG A 259 6.33 -19.00 8.53
N TRP A 260 6.44 -20.05 9.34
CA TRP A 260 7.64 -20.89 9.39
C TRP A 260 8.00 -21.55 8.04
N LYS A 261 6.99 -21.93 7.22
CA LYS A 261 7.22 -22.46 5.87
C LYS A 261 7.83 -21.41 4.93
N LEU A 262 7.34 -20.18 5.02
CA LEU A 262 7.92 -19.06 4.28
C LEU A 262 9.35 -18.80 4.74
N ARG A 263 9.58 -18.76 6.04
CA ARG A 263 10.92 -18.60 6.63
C ARG A 263 11.91 -19.63 6.06
N GLN A 264 11.51 -20.91 5.99
CA GLN A 264 12.37 -21.96 5.43
C GLN A 264 12.68 -21.71 3.95
N ARG A 265 11.68 -21.38 3.13
CA ARG A 265 11.88 -21.07 1.70
C ARG A 265 12.87 -19.92 1.48
N LEU A 266 12.76 -18.88 2.30
CA LEU A 266 13.66 -17.73 2.17
C LEU A 266 15.10 -18.08 2.58
N LEU A 267 15.28 -18.93 3.59
CA LEU A 267 16.61 -19.46 3.97
C LEU A 267 17.19 -20.33 2.86
N ASP A 268 16.40 -21.22 2.28
CA ASP A 268 16.81 -22.10 1.18
C ASP A 268 17.21 -21.30 -0.08
N ALA A 269 16.60 -20.13 -0.26
CA ALA A 269 16.94 -19.17 -1.31
C ALA A 269 18.17 -18.28 -0.97
N GLY A 270 18.82 -18.50 0.17
CA GLY A 270 20.01 -17.73 0.58
C GLY A 270 19.70 -16.31 1.12
N ILE A 271 18.44 -15.99 1.42
CA ILE A 271 18.09 -14.69 1.98
C ILE A 271 18.52 -14.64 3.45
N GLN A 272 19.30 -13.62 3.80
CA GLN A 272 19.74 -13.43 5.19
C GLN A 272 18.57 -12.94 6.05
N LEU A 273 18.17 -13.78 7.00
CA LEU A 273 17.10 -13.46 7.93
C LEU A 273 17.64 -12.98 9.28
N ARG A 274 16.90 -12.08 9.89
CA ARG A 274 17.05 -11.64 11.27
C ARG A 274 15.72 -11.80 12.01
N THR A 275 15.75 -11.79 13.33
CA THR A 275 14.50 -11.63 14.08
C THR A 275 14.08 -10.15 14.06
N ILE A 276 12.81 -9.89 14.32
CA ILE A 276 12.32 -8.52 14.40
C ILE A 276 12.92 -7.78 15.61
N GLU A 277 13.20 -8.52 16.68
CA GLU A 277 13.86 -8.03 17.89
C GLU A 277 15.32 -7.62 17.61
N GLU A 278 16.06 -8.41 16.80
CA GLU A 278 17.42 -8.03 16.36
C GLU A 278 17.38 -6.73 15.57
N LEU A 279 16.45 -6.57 14.63
CA LEU A 279 16.29 -5.31 13.88
C LEU A 279 15.94 -4.15 14.80
N GLN A 280 15.03 -4.35 15.75
CA GLN A 280 14.66 -3.33 16.75
C GLN A 280 15.86 -2.89 17.58
N GLN A 281 16.65 -3.85 18.10
CA GLN A 281 17.84 -3.56 18.89
C GLN A 281 18.91 -2.84 18.06
N MET A 282 19.08 -3.20 16.78
CA MET A 282 19.99 -2.50 15.88
C MET A 282 19.55 -1.07 15.65
N ALA A 283 18.27 -0.80 15.40
CA ALA A 283 17.72 0.53 15.26
C ALA A 283 18.01 1.37 16.51
N GLN A 284 17.73 0.80 17.71
CA GLN A 284 17.98 1.46 18.98
C GLN A 284 19.46 1.75 19.23
N LYS A 285 20.38 0.86 18.82
CA LYS A 285 21.83 1.10 18.91
C LYS A 285 22.30 2.24 18.03
N ILE A 286 21.66 2.46 16.86
CA ILE A 286 22.04 3.51 15.92
C ILE A 286 21.52 4.87 16.35
N VAL A 287 20.26 4.97 16.78
CA VAL A 287 19.60 6.28 17.01
C VAL A 287 19.17 6.52 18.46
N GLY A 288 19.37 5.58 19.36
CA GLY A 288 18.89 5.65 20.75
C GLY A 288 17.41 5.28 20.88
N VAL A 289 16.88 5.50 22.09
CA VAL A 289 15.47 5.36 22.41
C VAL A 289 14.82 6.73 22.26
N PRO A 290 13.79 6.89 21.42
CA PRO A 290 13.05 8.14 21.35
C PRO A 290 12.41 8.50 22.68
N GLU A 291 12.33 9.78 22.97
CA GLU A 291 11.56 10.25 24.13
C GLU A 291 10.09 9.87 23.97
N PRO A 292 9.42 9.41 25.04
CA PRO A 292 8.00 9.10 25.01
C PRO A 292 7.16 10.33 24.63
N ILE A 293 6.21 10.16 23.73
CA ILE A 293 5.27 11.21 23.39
C ILE A 293 4.36 11.47 24.61
N ARG A 294 4.18 12.72 24.95
CA ARG A 294 3.23 13.11 25.99
C ARG A 294 1.86 13.32 25.33
N TYR A 295 0.89 12.56 25.80
CA TYR A 295 -0.50 12.66 25.34
C TYR A 295 -1.39 13.22 26.45
N THR A 296 -2.46 13.90 26.07
CA THR A 296 -3.58 14.22 26.96
C THR A 296 -4.57 13.05 26.98
N ASP A 297 -5.54 13.07 27.89
CA ASP A 297 -6.62 12.07 27.92
C ASP A 297 -7.65 12.24 26.80
N LYS A 298 -7.55 13.32 26.02
CA LYS A 298 -8.51 13.62 24.96
C LYS A 298 -8.27 12.73 23.75
N VAL A 299 -9.25 11.89 23.41
CA VAL A 299 -9.28 11.12 22.16
C VAL A 299 -9.70 12.05 21.02
N VAL A 300 -8.88 12.12 19.97
CA VAL A 300 -9.10 12.95 18.77
C VAL A 300 -9.41 12.10 17.54
N GLY A 301 -9.21 10.79 17.61
CA GLY A 301 -9.51 9.87 16.52
C GLY A 301 -9.60 8.43 17.02
N VAL A 302 -10.32 7.61 16.25
CA VAL A 302 -10.45 6.17 16.48
C VAL A 302 -9.99 5.44 15.22
N VAL A 303 -9.07 4.51 15.38
CA VAL A 303 -8.65 3.62 14.28
C VAL A 303 -9.55 2.39 14.32
N THR A 304 -10.39 2.23 13.31
CA THR A 304 -11.25 1.06 13.16
C THR A 304 -10.65 0.07 12.17
N TYR A 305 -10.80 -1.21 12.46
CA TYR A 305 -10.42 -2.28 11.56
C TYR A 305 -11.55 -2.59 10.56
N ARG A 306 -11.25 -3.37 9.53
CA ARG A 306 -12.19 -3.75 8.46
C ARG A 306 -13.49 -4.45 8.94
N ASP A 307 -13.47 -5.05 10.10
CA ASP A 307 -14.64 -5.69 10.75
C ASP A 307 -15.43 -4.74 11.67
N GLY A 308 -15.06 -3.44 11.69
CA GLY A 308 -15.65 -2.42 12.53
C GLY A 308 -15.12 -2.40 13.97
N SER A 309 -14.25 -3.32 14.36
CA SER A 309 -13.65 -3.31 15.69
C SER A 309 -12.68 -2.13 15.87
N VAL A 310 -12.61 -1.59 17.07
CA VAL A 310 -11.63 -0.56 17.42
C VAL A 310 -10.26 -1.20 17.55
N MET A 311 -9.31 -0.72 16.73
CA MET A 311 -7.96 -1.23 16.70
C MET A 311 -7.02 -0.38 17.55
N ASP A 312 -7.20 0.93 17.55
CA ASP A 312 -6.43 1.87 18.36
C ASP A 312 -7.16 3.20 18.55
N LEU A 313 -6.65 4.03 19.48
CA LEU A 313 -7.13 5.38 19.76
C LEU A 313 -6.00 6.38 19.49
N ILE A 314 -6.36 7.51 18.89
CA ILE A 314 -5.44 8.62 18.69
C ILE A 314 -5.74 9.68 19.73
N HIS A 315 -4.78 9.92 20.60
CA HIS A 315 -4.87 10.93 21.64
C HIS A 315 -4.25 12.26 21.19
N GLN A 316 -4.75 13.36 21.71
CA GLN A 316 -4.16 14.66 21.48
C GLN A 316 -2.77 14.69 22.09
N VAL A 317 -1.76 15.15 21.31
CA VAL A 317 -0.42 15.41 21.81
C VAL A 317 -0.49 16.59 22.77
N ALA A 318 0.17 16.48 23.93
CA ALA A 318 0.29 17.58 24.89
C ALA A 318 1.28 18.63 24.36
N ASP A 319 1.03 19.90 24.70
CA ASP A 319 1.90 21.03 24.38
C ASP A 319 3.29 20.91 25.05
#